data_7eace35bdd62920a4de90b8902a96db8
#
_entry.id   7eace35bdd62920a4de90b8902a96db8
#
_cell.length_a   1.000
_cell.length_b   1.000
_cell.length_c   1.000
_cell.angle_alpha   90.00
_cell.angle_beta   90.00
_cell.angle_gamma   90.00
#
_symmetry.space_group_name_H-M   'P 1'
#
loop_
_entity.id
_entity.type
_entity.pdbx_description
1 polymer ?
#
loop_
_entity_poly.entity_id
_entity_poly.type
_entity_poly.pdbx_seq_one_letter_code
_entity_poly.pdbx_strand_id
1 'polypeptide(L)'
;MKLAKIEKKVYALAQNWVGEKHVPSIIRGLKNAFKHNIVTFSSERFEDDYYPDHNVIVNGHYCNRISDIIPEHIYIQLNFPKGLKKVVITEKGAKNLAVKIIRAIHHEYRHKHQQKQRPFLLQKEYKPKPKQNKMKAMYYGNPDELDAHAYETQAEKFDINKLRTAHKIGWRECEAVFMYRKTFRTQDPKIWQKFLKKVYKNVAT
;
A
#
# COMPACT_ATOMS: atom_id res chain seq x y z
N MET A 1 12.72 11.96 -6.29
CA MET A 1 13.46 10.70 -6.55
C MET A 1 12.57 9.77 -7.35
N LYS A 2 13.11 9.02 -8.34
CA LYS A 2 12.32 8.05 -9.14
C LYS A 2 11.92 6.84 -8.27
N LEU A 3 10.72 6.29 -8.44
CA LEU A 3 10.21 5.13 -7.67
C LEU A 3 11.19 3.95 -7.67
N ALA A 4 11.78 3.60 -8.80
CA ALA A 4 12.78 2.53 -8.89
C ALA A 4 13.98 2.71 -7.93
N LYS A 5 14.40 3.95 -7.65
CA LYS A 5 15.45 4.22 -6.65
C LYS A 5 14.95 3.99 -5.22
N ILE A 6 13.67 4.28 -4.97
CA ILE A 6 13.01 4.01 -3.68
C ILE A 6 12.96 2.51 -3.43
N GLU A 7 12.44 1.75 -4.39
CA GLU A 7 12.36 0.30 -4.32
C GLU A 7 13.72 -0.34 -4.03
N LYS A 8 14.75 0.02 -4.81
CA LYS A 8 16.11 -0.49 -4.62
C LYS A 8 16.62 -0.23 -3.20
N LYS A 9 16.35 0.96 -2.63
CA LYS A 9 16.73 1.29 -1.26
C LYS A 9 15.98 0.45 -0.24
N VAL A 10 14.67 0.27 -0.39
CA VAL A 10 13.86 -0.53 0.54
C VAL A 10 14.33 -2.00 0.52
N TYR A 11 14.56 -2.58 -0.66
CA TYR A 11 15.07 -3.94 -0.77
C TYR A 11 16.48 -4.11 -0.17
N ALA A 12 17.36 -3.15 -0.36
CA ALA A 12 18.70 -3.18 0.26
C ALA A 12 18.62 -3.14 1.79
N LEU A 13 17.72 -2.33 2.35
CA LEU A 13 17.47 -2.30 3.79
C LEU A 13 16.86 -3.59 4.32
N ALA A 14 15.98 -4.22 3.54
CA ALA A 14 15.30 -5.46 3.94
C ALA A 14 16.28 -6.60 4.23
N GLN A 15 17.41 -6.66 3.54
CA GLN A 15 18.46 -7.64 3.81
C GLN A 15 19.00 -7.52 5.25
N ASN A 16 19.04 -6.30 5.78
CA ASN A 16 19.50 -6.04 7.15
C ASN A 16 18.44 -6.32 8.21
N TRP A 17 17.19 -6.63 7.84
CA TRP A 17 16.12 -6.91 8.79
C TRP A 17 16.02 -8.39 9.18
N VAL A 18 16.73 -9.28 8.50
CA VAL A 18 16.71 -10.71 8.81
C VAL A 18 17.30 -10.97 10.21
N GLY A 19 16.71 -11.91 10.94
CA GLY A 19 17.05 -12.25 12.32
C GLY A 19 16.28 -11.44 13.35
N GLU A 20 16.76 -11.47 14.59
CA GLU A 20 16.16 -10.70 15.69
C GLU A 20 16.51 -9.19 15.55
N LYS A 21 15.51 -8.34 15.53
CA LYS A 21 15.67 -6.88 15.39
C LYS A 21 14.82 -6.11 16.39
N HIS A 22 15.39 -5.05 16.92
CA HIS A 22 14.63 -4.06 17.65
C HIS A 22 13.78 -3.24 16.69
N VAL A 23 12.49 -3.10 16.95
CA VAL A 23 11.56 -2.33 16.12
C VAL A 23 12.07 -0.91 15.84
N PRO A 24 12.57 -0.13 16.83
CA PRO A 24 13.11 1.19 16.57
C PRO A 24 14.30 1.20 15.61
N SER A 25 15.10 0.12 15.53
CA SER A 25 16.24 0.07 14.61
C SER A 25 15.80 -0.03 13.15
N ILE A 26 14.73 -0.75 12.87
CA ILE A 26 14.13 -0.83 11.52
C ILE A 26 13.67 0.55 11.08
N ILE A 27 12.93 1.25 11.94
CA ILE A 27 12.42 2.60 11.65
C ILE A 27 13.56 3.61 11.48
N ARG A 28 14.60 3.54 12.32
CA ARG A 28 15.77 4.41 12.22
C ARG A 28 16.50 4.19 10.89
N GLY A 29 16.68 2.92 10.47
CA GLY A 29 17.27 2.58 9.17
C GLY A 29 16.50 3.19 8.01
N LEU A 30 15.16 3.08 8.01
CA LEU A 30 14.30 3.68 7.02
C LEU A 30 14.40 5.23 7.04
N LYS A 31 14.28 5.86 8.21
CA LYS A 31 14.42 7.32 8.36
C LYS A 31 15.75 7.82 7.81
N ASN A 32 16.84 7.17 8.15
CA ASN A 32 18.19 7.57 7.68
C ASN A 32 18.34 7.43 6.16
N ALA A 33 17.84 6.31 5.58
CA ALA A 33 17.92 6.09 4.15
C ALA A 33 17.09 7.09 3.33
N PHE A 34 16.03 7.64 3.94
CA PHE A 34 15.09 8.54 3.27
C PHE A 34 15.12 9.98 3.81
N LYS A 35 16.12 10.35 4.61
CA LYS A 35 16.23 11.66 5.31
C LYS A 35 15.97 12.88 4.41
N HIS A 36 16.33 12.82 3.13
CA HIS A 36 16.19 13.94 2.18
C HIS A 36 15.14 13.67 1.10
N ASN A 37 14.16 12.83 1.41
CA ASN A 37 13.10 12.48 0.46
C ASN A 37 11.74 12.95 0.97
N ILE A 38 10.78 12.97 0.06
CA ILE A 38 9.39 13.23 0.40
C ILE A 38 8.74 12.09 1.21
N VAL A 39 9.41 10.93 1.31
CA VAL A 39 8.92 9.78 2.06
C VAL A 39 9.44 9.84 3.48
N THR A 40 8.53 9.86 4.44
CA THR A 40 8.82 9.85 5.88
C THR A 40 8.29 8.58 6.52
N PHE A 41 8.89 8.15 7.61
CA PHE A 41 8.53 6.90 8.29
C PHE A 41 8.26 7.13 9.77
N SER A 42 7.28 6.41 10.31
CA SER A 42 7.05 6.32 11.75
C SER A 42 6.66 4.90 12.14
N SER A 43 6.49 4.68 13.44
CA SER A 43 5.89 3.46 13.94
C SER A 43 4.91 3.77 15.06
N GLU A 44 3.85 3.00 15.10
CA GLU A 44 2.90 2.98 16.21
C GLU A 44 2.74 1.56 16.75
N ARG A 45 2.13 1.46 17.93
CA ARG A 45 1.79 0.21 18.59
C ARG A 45 0.29 0.03 18.53
N PHE A 46 -0.18 -1.14 18.13
CA PHE A 46 -1.60 -1.48 18.16
C PHE A 46 -1.89 -2.52 19.26
N GLU A 47 -3.07 -2.42 19.84
CA GLU A 47 -3.48 -3.26 20.98
C GLU A 47 -4.19 -4.55 20.55
N ASP A 48 -4.37 -4.77 19.25
CA ASP A 48 -5.24 -5.83 18.75
C ASP A 48 -4.56 -7.21 18.81
N ASP A 49 -5.11 -8.10 19.64
CA ASP A 49 -4.70 -9.52 19.75
C ASP A 49 -5.06 -10.35 18.50
N TYR A 50 -5.66 -9.73 17.50
CA TYR A 50 -6.31 -10.41 16.37
C TYR A 50 -5.42 -10.68 15.16
N TYR A 51 -4.12 -10.46 15.24
CA TYR A 51 -3.21 -10.77 14.14
C TYR A 51 -2.31 -11.96 14.49
N PRO A 52 -2.76 -13.21 14.19
CA PRO A 52 -2.04 -14.42 14.59
C PRO A 52 -0.65 -14.58 13.95
N ASP A 53 -0.33 -13.80 12.91
CA ASP A 53 0.91 -13.97 12.14
C ASP A 53 2.00 -12.94 12.43
N HIS A 54 1.97 -12.23 13.57
CA HIS A 54 2.95 -11.17 13.94
C HIS A 54 3.22 -10.16 12.82
N ASN A 55 2.21 -9.88 12.02
CA ASN A 55 2.39 -9.10 10.81
C ASN A 55 2.46 -7.61 11.13
N VAL A 56 3.52 -6.99 10.70
CA VAL A 56 3.62 -5.53 10.63
C VAL A 56 2.55 -5.03 9.66
N ILE A 57 1.66 -4.15 10.16
CA ILE A 57 0.73 -3.42 9.31
C ILE A 57 1.47 -2.21 8.77
N VAL A 58 1.39 -2.01 7.47
CA VAL A 58 1.97 -0.85 6.80
C VAL A 58 0.83 0.00 6.26
N ASN A 59 0.74 1.22 6.76
CA ASN A 59 -0.22 2.23 6.29
C ASN A 59 0.54 3.34 5.56
N GLY A 60 -0.08 3.93 4.55
CA GLY A 60 0.41 5.09 3.85
C GLY A 60 -0.55 6.26 3.97
N HIS A 61 -0.03 7.46 3.84
CA HIS A 61 -0.81 8.69 3.71
C HIS A 61 -0.03 9.72 2.93
N TYR A 62 -0.64 10.28 1.88
CA TYR A 62 -0.09 11.41 1.16
C TYR A 62 -0.64 12.71 1.75
N CYS A 63 0.29 13.58 2.17
CA CYS A 63 -0.01 14.93 2.61
C CYS A 63 0.38 15.91 1.52
N ASN A 64 -0.60 16.64 0.99
CA ASN A 64 -0.34 17.77 0.11
C ASN A 64 0.33 18.91 0.89
N ARG A 65 1.05 19.78 0.21
CA ARG A 65 1.57 21.01 0.80
C ARG A 65 0.40 21.89 1.27
N ILE A 66 0.28 22.05 2.59
CA ILE A 66 -0.77 22.89 3.19
C ILE A 66 -0.24 24.32 3.39
N SER A 67 1.06 24.45 3.65
CA SER A 67 1.73 25.74 3.87
C SER A 67 3.23 25.58 3.61
N ASP A 68 3.97 26.67 3.69
CA ASP A 68 5.44 26.64 3.62
C ASP A 68 6.07 25.89 4.82
N ILE A 69 5.32 25.73 5.90
CA ILE A 69 5.74 25.04 7.12
C ILE A 69 5.56 23.52 6.98
N ILE A 70 4.53 23.07 6.25
CA ILE A 70 4.25 21.64 6.05
C ILE A 70 4.47 21.30 4.59
N PRO A 71 5.68 20.85 4.24
CA PRO A 71 6.00 20.48 2.86
C PRO A 71 5.23 19.23 2.43
N GLU A 72 5.02 19.10 1.13
CA GLU A 72 4.45 17.87 0.52
C GLU A 72 5.27 16.64 0.94
N HIS A 73 4.61 15.62 1.48
CA HIS A 73 5.27 14.38 1.87
C HIS A 73 4.35 13.15 1.77
N ILE A 74 4.98 11.99 1.64
CA ILE A 74 4.37 10.67 1.76
C ILE A 74 4.75 10.12 3.13
N TYR A 75 3.77 9.84 3.95
CA TYR A 75 3.93 9.32 5.28
C TYR A 75 3.68 7.82 5.29
N ILE A 76 4.65 7.03 5.73
CA ILE A 76 4.54 5.57 5.86
C ILE A 76 4.67 5.21 7.33
N GLN A 77 3.63 4.57 7.85
CA GLN A 77 3.53 4.13 9.21
C GLN A 77 3.63 2.61 9.29
N LEU A 78 4.56 2.12 10.10
CA LEU A 78 4.70 0.70 10.40
C LEU A 78 4.13 0.43 11.79
N ASN A 79 3.05 -0.31 11.86
CA ASN A 79 2.39 -0.65 13.11
C ASN A 79 2.82 -2.05 13.56
N PHE A 80 3.27 -2.14 14.80
CA PHE A 80 3.73 -3.38 15.42
C PHE A 80 2.85 -3.73 16.61
N PRO A 81 2.66 -5.03 16.96
CA PRO A 81 1.92 -5.43 18.15
C PRO A 81 2.47 -4.78 19.42
N LYS A 82 1.56 -4.35 20.32
CA LYS A 82 1.93 -3.78 21.62
C LYS A 82 2.72 -4.83 22.42
N GLY A 83 3.74 -4.38 23.13
CA GLY A 83 4.59 -5.26 23.96
C GLY A 83 5.80 -5.86 23.22
N LEU A 84 5.81 -5.96 21.88
CA LEU A 84 6.97 -6.45 21.16
C LEU A 84 8.09 -5.40 21.13
N LYS A 85 9.16 -5.63 21.89
CA LYS A 85 10.39 -4.83 21.81
C LYS A 85 11.27 -5.26 20.63
N LYS A 86 11.23 -6.55 20.31
CA LYS A 86 12.00 -7.21 19.27
C LYS A 86 11.07 -8.02 18.37
N VAL A 87 11.45 -8.15 17.11
CA VAL A 87 10.77 -9.01 16.12
C VAL A 87 11.80 -9.95 15.51
N VAL A 88 11.41 -11.20 15.31
CA VAL A 88 12.21 -12.15 14.54
C VAL A 88 11.70 -12.16 13.11
N ILE A 89 12.54 -11.75 12.19
CA ILE A 89 12.19 -11.62 10.77
C ILE A 89 12.95 -12.66 9.97
N THR A 90 12.22 -13.55 9.30
CA THR A 90 12.80 -14.49 8.34
C THR A 90 13.15 -13.76 7.03
N GLU A 91 13.98 -14.36 6.17
CA GLU A 91 14.24 -13.79 4.82
C GLU A 91 12.95 -13.52 4.03
N LYS A 92 12.02 -14.48 4.06
CA LYS A 92 10.70 -14.32 3.44
C LYS A 92 9.91 -13.19 4.08
N GLY A 93 9.97 -13.06 5.41
CA GLY A 93 9.33 -11.99 6.17
C GLY A 93 9.90 -10.62 5.81
N ALA A 94 11.21 -10.49 5.67
CA ALA A 94 11.87 -9.25 5.27
C ALA A 94 11.47 -8.83 3.84
N LYS A 95 11.44 -9.77 2.89
CA LYS A 95 10.95 -9.53 1.52
C LYS A 95 9.49 -9.08 1.51
N ASN A 96 8.63 -9.76 2.28
CA ASN A 96 7.21 -9.40 2.37
C ASN A 96 7.01 -8.01 2.98
N LEU A 97 7.77 -7.66 4.02
CA LEU A 97 7.70 -6.32 4.62
C LEU A 97 8.18 -5.26 3.62
N ALA A 98 9.24 -5.52 2.88
CA ALA A 98 9.71 -4.63 1.82
C ALA A 98 8.62 -4.39 0.77
N VAL A 99 7.96 -5.44 0.29
CA VAL A 99 6.86 -5.33 -0.68
C VAL A 99 5.71 -4.50 -0.11
N LYS A 100 5.31 -4.71 1.15
CA LYS A 100 4.25 -3.91 1.79
C LYS A 100 4.62 -2.42 1.84
N ILE A 101 5.86 -2.10 2.21
CA ILE A 101 6.34 -0.71 2.25
C ILE A 101 6.33 -0.10 0.85
N ILE A 102 6.85 -0.82 -0.14
CA ILE A 102 6.89 -0.34 -1.54
C ILE A 102 5.48 -0.13 -2.08
N ARG A 103 4.55 -1.06 -1.82
CA ARG A 103 3.14 -0.91 -2.19
C ARG A 103 2.54 0.37 -1.62
N ALA A 104 2.68 0.58 -0.30
CA ALA A 104 2.17 1.79 0.34
C ALA A 104 2.77 3.05 -0.30
N ILE A 105 4.06 3.06 -0.59
CA ILE A 105 4.70 4.19 -1.28
C ILE A 105 4.13 4.39 -2.69
N HIS A 106 3.92 3.33 -3.47
CA HIS A 106 3.33 3.42 -4.81
C HIS A 106 1.90 3.97 -4.76
N HIS A 107 1.11 3.48 -3.81
CA HIS A 107 -0.25 3.95 -3.58
C HIS A 107 -0.28 5.46 -3.32
N GLU A 108 0.49 5.94 -2.35
CA GLU A 108 0.54 7.35 -1.97
C GLU A 108 1.18 8.22 -3.07
N TYR A 109 2.15 7.67 -3.79
CA TYR A 109 2.74 8.36 -4.94
C TYR A 109 1.71 8.56 -6.06
N ARG A 110 0.76 7.63 -6.22
CA ARG A 110 -0.35 7.80 -7.16
C ARG A 110 -1.29 8.91 -6.72
N HIS A 111 -1.63 9.01 -5.44
CA HIS A 111 -2.41 10.13 -4.91
C HIS A 111 -1.73 11.48 -5.14
N LYS A 112 -0.43 11.56 -4.95
CA LYS A 112 0.35 12.75 -5.30
C LYS A 112 0.16 13.17 -6.77
N HIS A 113 0.20 12.22 -7.69
CA HIS A 113 -0.04 12.50 -9.12
C HIS A 113 -1.47 12.95 -9.38
N GLN A 114 -2.45 12.29 -8.78
CA GLN A 114 -3.86 12.65 -8.90
C GLN A 114 -4.11 14.07 -8.42
N GLN A 115 -3.57 14.44 -7.27
CA GLN A 115 -3.70 15.78 -6.70
C GLN A 115 -3.09 16.86 -7.59
N LYS A 116 -1.93 16.59 -8.20
CA LYS A 116 -1.31 17.52 -9.15
C LYS A 116 -2.12 17.71 -10.43
N GLN A 117 -2.74 16.64 -10.91
CA GLN A 117 -3.55 16.70 -12.13
C GLN A 117 -4.92 17.34 -11.90
N ARG A 118 -5.45 17.22 -10.68
CA ARG A 118 -6.81 17.64 -10.31
C ARG A 118 -6.83 18.29 -8.93
N PRO A 119 -6.08 19.40 -8.73
CA PRO A 119 -6.12 20.12 -7.46
C PRO A 119 -7.55 20.61 -7.22
N PHE A 120 -8.09 20.37 -6.04
CA PHE A 120 -9.41 20.83 -5.59
C PHE A 120 -10.65 20.14 -6.21
N LEU A 121 -10.51 19.08 -6.99
CA LEU A 121 -11.66 18.32 -7.45
C LEU A 121 -12.14 17.37 -6.35
N LEU A 122 -13.29 17.70 -5.77
CA LEU A 122 -14.06 16.76 -4.96
C LEU A 122 -14.54 15.63 -5.88
N GLN A 123 -14.09 14.42 -5.59
CA GLN A 123 -14.51 13.25 -6.35
C GLN A 123 -15.93 12.87 -5.98
N LYS A 124 -16.67 12.41 -6.98
CA LYS A 124 -17.98 11.83 -6.76
C LYS A 124 -17.83 10.55 -5.94
N GLU A 125 -18.34 10.57 -4.71
CA GLU A 125 -18.31 9.41 -3.85
C GLU A 125 -19.00 8.20 -4.47
N TYR A 126 -18.40 7.02 -4.29
CA TYR A 126 -19.04 5.78 -4.67
C TYR A 126 -20.23 5.51 -3.71
N LYS A 127 -21.40 5.22 -4.28
CA LYS A 127 -22.59 4.83 -3.51
C LYS A 127 -22.65 3.30 -3.41
N PRO A 128 -22.45 2.71 -2.22
CA PRO A 128 -22.50 1.26 -2.03
C PRO A 128 -23.87 0.69 -2.34
N LYS A 129 -23.89 -0.52 -2.89
CA LYS A 129 -25.12 -1.30 -3.11
C LYS A 129 -25.57 -2.00 -1.83
N PRO A 130 -26.87 -2.35 -1.68
CA PRO A 130 -27.47 -2.83 -0.41
C PRO A 130 -26.73 -4.01 0.26
N LYS A 131 -26.12 -4.90 -0.52
CA LYS A 131 -25.44 -6.11 0.00
C LYS A 131 -23.94 -5.92 0.23
N GLN A 132 -23.38 -4.72 -0.01
CA GLN A 132 -21.97 -4.43 0.18
C GLN A 132 -21.68 -4.00 1.62
N ASN A 133 -20.47 -4.32 2.11
CA ASN A 133 -19.95 -3.65 3.30
C ASN A 133 -19.78 -2.16 2.96
N LYS A 134 -20.59 -1.32 3.56
CA LYS A 134 -20.71 0.10 3.24
C LYS A 134 -19.36 0.83 3.28
N MET A 135 -18.62 0.71 4.37
CA MET A 135 -17.35 1.43 4.53
C MET A 135 -16.30 0.98 3.52
N LYS A 136 -16.13 -0.35 3.36
CA LYS A 136 -15.16 -0.89 2.39
C LYS A 136 -15.54 -0.54 0.95
N ALA A 137 -16.82 -0.61 0.61
CA ALA A 137 -17.27 -0.29 -0.72
C ALA A 137 -17.16 1.20 -1.04
N MET A 138 -17.43 2.09 -0.10
CA MET A 138 -17.20 3.53 -0.27
C MET A 138 -15.72 3.83 -0.52
N TYR A 139 -14.83 3.26 0.28
CA TYR A 139 -13.39 3.45 0.14
C TYR A 139 -12.88 2.90 -1.20
N TYR A 140 -12.97 1.59 -1.42
CA TYR A 140 -12.45 0.96 -2.64
C TYR A 140 -13.19 1.37 -3.92
N GLY A 141 -14.45 1.80 -3.84
CA GLY A 141 -15.23 2.27 -4.99
C GLY A 141 -14.88 3.69 -5.41
N ASN A 142 -14.19 4.46 -4.56
CA ASN A 142 -13.70 5.79 -4.90
C ASN A 142 -12.76 5.69 -6.12
N PRO A 143 -12.94 6.51 -7.17
CA PRO A 143 -12.13 6.44 -8.38
C PRO A 143 -10.63 6.65 -8.17
N ASP A 144 -10.22 7.47 -7.19
CA ASP A 144 -8.80 7.70 -6.89
C ASP A 144 -8.20 6.52 -6.14
N GLU A 145 -8.91 5.95 -5.16
CA GLU A 145 -8.50 4.74 -4.47
C GLU A 145 -8.40 3.54 -5.43
N LEU A 146 -9.38 3.39 -6.33
CA LEU A 146 -9.37 2.37 -7.36
C LEU A 146 -8.12 2.48 -8.26
N ASP A 147 -7.75 3.70 -8.63
CA ASP A 147 -6.59 3.95 -9.46
C ASP A 147 -5.28 3.74 -8.69
N ALA A 148 -5.20 4.17 -7.44
CA ALA A 148 -4.05 3.99 -6.57
C ALA A 148 -3.81 2.49 -6.26
N HIS A 149 -4.85 1.74 -5.92
CA HIS A 149 -4.76 0.29 -5.71
C HIS A 149 -4.40 -0.48 -6.99
N ALA A 150 -4.90 -0.06 -8.16
CA ALA A 150 -4.46 -0.66 -9.41
C ALA A 150 -2.99 -0.34 -9.73
N TYR A 151 -2.49 0.82 -9.32
CA TYR A 151 -1.10 1.22 -9.51
C TYR A 151 -0.14 0.46 -8.59
N GLU A 152 -0.51 0.20 -7.34
CA GLU A 152 0.33 -0.53 -6.39
C GLU A 152 0.59 -1.99 -6.78
N THR A 153 -0.23 -2.59 -7.68
CA THR A 153 0.00 -3.95 -8.18
C THR A 153 1.34 -4.11 -8.90
N GLN A 154 1.94 -3.02 -9.38
CA GLN A 154 3.30 -3.03 -9.92
C GLN A 154 4.34 -3.43 -8.85
N ALA A 155 4.17 -2.94 -7.62
CA ALA A 155 5.07 -3.27 -6.52
C ALA A 155 5.00 -4.76 -6.12
N GLU A 156 3.85 -5.39 -6.31
CA GLU A 156 3.66 -6.83 -6.08
C GLU A 156 4.18 -7.69 -7.24
N LYS A 157 4.70 -7.05 -8.32
CA LYS A 157 5.12 -7.73 -9.55
C LYS A 157 4.04 -8.69 -10.06
N PHE A 158 2.80 -8.19 -10.03
CA PHE A 158 1.65 -8.99 -10.44
C PHE A 158 1.79 -9.46 -11.89
N ASP A 159 1.71 -10.79 -12.09
CA ASP A 159 1.80 -11.36 -13.42
C ASP A 159 0.52 -11.06 -14.23
N ILE A 160 0.67 -10.27 -15.29
CA ILE A 160 -0.42 -9.87 -16.18
C ILE A 160 -1.17 -11.06 -16.80
N ASN A 161 -0.47 -12.19 -17.02
CA ASN A 161 -1.07 -13.39 -17.56
C ASN A 161 -2.13 -13.98 -16.62
N LYS A 162 -2.05 -13.67 -15.32
CA LYS A 162 -3.04 -14.08 -14.32
C LYS A 162 -4.33 -13.26 -14.35
N LEU A 163 -4.43 -12.19 -15.15
CA LEU A 163 -5.66 -11.39 -15.22
C LEU A 163 -6.88 -12.20 -15.67
N ARG A 164 -6.69 -13.17 -16.58
CA ARG A 164 -7.78 -14.08 -17.00
C ARG A 164 -8.32 -14.92 -15.83
N THR A 165 -7.47 -15.24 -14.86
CA THR A 165 -7.83 -16.01 -13.66
C THR A 165 -7.87 -15.14 -12.41
N ALA A 166 -7.95 -13.80 -12.56
CA ALA A 166 -7.97 -12.85 -11.43
C ALA A 166 -9.05 -13.18 -10.38
N HIS A 167 -10.13 -13.84 -10.78
CA HIS A 167 -11.17 -14.31 -9.87
C HIS A 167 -10.72 -15.45 -8.93
N LYS A 168 -9.56 -16.07 -9.15
CA LYS A 168 -8.96 -17.11 -8.28
C LYS A 168 -7.82 -16.57 -7.41
N ILE A 169 -7.32 -15.36 -7.69
CA ILE A 169 -6.16 -14.76 -6.99
C ILE A 169 -6.45 -14.64 -5.49
N GLY A 170 -5.58 -15.22 -4.69
CA GLY A 170 -5.60 -15.10 -3.24
C GLY A 170 -4.95 -13.80 -2.75
N TRP A 171 -5.22 -13.45 -1.49
CA TRP A 171 -4.65 -12.24 -0.90
C TRP A 171 -3.11 -12.27 -0.81
N ARG A 172 -2.53 -13.47 -0.66
CA ARG A 172 -1.06 -13.66 -0.63
C ARG A 172 -0.39 -13.47 -1.98
N GLU A 173 -1.14 -13.58 -3.07
CA GLU A 173 -0.61 -13.41 -4.44
C GLU A 173 -0.68 -11.95 -4.88
N CYS A 174 -1.80 -11.30 -4.63
CA CYS A 174 -1.99 -9.87 -4.87
C CYS A 174 -3.16 -9.36 -4.01
N GLU A 175 -2.84 -8.61 -2.97
CA GLU A 175 -3.84 -8.14 -2.01
C GLU A 175 -4.86 -7.20 -2.65
N ALA A 176 -4.40 -6.26 -3.48
CA ALA A 176 -5.30 -5.33 -4.17
C ALA A 176 -6.32 -6.08 -5.04
N VAL A 177 -5.87 -7.01 -5.87
CA VAL A 177 -6.76 -7.83 -6.73
C VAL A 177 -7.74 -8.64 -5.88
N PHE A 178 -7.27 -9.25 -4.80
CA PHE A 178 -8.12 -10.01 -3.87
C PHE A 178 -9.21 -9.13 -3.23
N MET A 179 -8.85 -7.93 -2.73
CA MET A 179 -9.79 -7.03 -2.07
C MET A 179 -10.87 -6.53 -3.04
N TYR A 180 -10.48 -6.12 -4.25
CA TYR A 180 -11.46 -5.71 -5.27
C TYR A 180 -12.35 -6.86 -5.73
N ARG A 181 -11.79 -8.06 -5.87
CA ARG A 181 -12.58 -9.27 -6.16
C ARG A 181 -13.64 -9.51 -5.08
N LYS A 182 -13.22 -9.51 -3.81
CA LYS A 182 -14.10 -9.78 -2.67
C LYS A 182 -15.22 -8.73 -2.54
N THR A 183 -14.90 -7.47 -2.85
CA THR A 183 -15.84 -6.36 -2.64
C THR A 183 -16.78 -6.15 -3.82
N PHE A 184 -16.32 -6.36 -5.07
CA PHE A 184 -17.06 -5.91 -6.25
C PHE A 184 -17.39 -6.98 -7.27
N ARG A 185 -16.70 -8.12 -7.34
CA ARG A 185 -16.89 -9.07 -8.45
C ARG A 185 -18.35 -9.47 -8.67
N THR A 186 -19.07 -9.79 -7.62
CA THR A 186 -20.49 -10.17 -7.69
C THR A 186 -21.43 -9.02 -7.44
N GLN A 187 -21.02 -8.07 -6.59
CA GLN A 187 -21.88 -6.97 -6.12
C GLN A 187 -21.89 -5.76 -7.06
N ASP A 188 -20.79 -5.49 -7.72
CA ASP A 188 -20.64 -4.44 -8.75
C ASP A 188 -19.60 -4.82 -9.80
N PRO A 189 -19.96 -5.72 -10.75
CA PRO A 189 -19.05 -6.17 -11.80
C PRO A 189 -18.43 -5.03 -12.63
N LYS A 190 -19.11 -3.90 -12.76
CA LYS A 190 -18.59 -2.71 -13.48
C LYS A 190 -17.34 -2.15 -12.82
N ILE A 191 -17.37 -2.00 -11.48
CA ILE A 191 -16.19 -1.54 -10.72
C ILE A 191 -15.06 -2.58 -10.80
N TRP A 192 -15.37 -3.87 -10.66
CA TRP A 192 -14.40 -4.93 -10.83
C TRP A 192 -13.70 -4.90 -12.19
N GLN A 193 -14.46 -4.80 -13.28
CA GLN A 193 -13.89 -4.72 -14.64
C GLN A 193 -13.07 -3.44 -14.85
N LYS A 194 -13.52 -2.30 -14.30
CA LYS A 194 -12.78 -1.05 -14.35
C LYS A 194 -11.43 -1.16 -13.63
N PHE A 195 -11.41 -1.82 -12.47
CA PHE A 195 -10.18 -2.09 -11.73
C PHE A 195 -9.21 -2.96 -12.54
N LEU A 196 -9.66 -4.11 -13.06
CA LEU A 196 -8.83 -5.01 -13.86
C LEU A 196 -8.25 -4.31 -15.11
N LYS A 197 -9.03 -3.47 -15.78
CA LYS A 197 -8.55 -2.67 -16.93
C LYS A 197 -7.41 -1.72 -16.53
N LYS A 198 -7.49 -1.12 -15.35
CA LYS A 198 -6.41 -0.26 -14.83
C LYS A 198 -5.18 -1.06 -14.41
N VAL A 199 -5.37 -2.22 -13.76
CA VAL A 199 -4.24 -3.13 -13.46
C VAL A 199 -3.52 -3.52 -14.75
N TYR A 200 -4.27 -3.94 -15.78
CA TYR A 200 -3.69 -4.27 -17.08
C TYR A 200 -2.84 -3.11 -17.63
N LYS A 201 -3.39 -1.90 -17.63
CA LYS A 201 -2.69 -0.72 -18.14
C LYS A 201 -1.40 -0.44 -17.38
N ASN A 202 -1.41 -0.61 -16.05
CA ASN A 202 -0.26 -0.27 -15.21
C ASN A 202 0.84 -1.35 -15.24
N VAL A 203 0.49 -2.62 -15.43
CA VAL A 203 1.45 -3.74 -15.41
C VAL A 203 2.03 -4.04 -16.81
N ALA A 204 1.32 -3.65 -17.88
CA ALA A 204 1.77 -3.82 -19.27
C ALA A 204 2.76 -2.76 -19.74
N THR A 205 2.97 -1.71 -18.94
CA THR A 205 3.95 -0.62 -19.20
C THR A 205 5.22 -0.86 -18.41
#